data_a583eecac33c30503858d8def7108dfa
#
_entry.id   a583eecac33c30503858d8def7108dfa
#
_cell.length_a   1.000
_cell.length_b   1.000
_cell.length_c   1.000
_cell.angle_alpha   90.00
_cell.angle_beta   90.00
_cell.angle_gamma   90.00
#
_symmetry.space_group_name_H-M   'P 1'
#
loop_
_entity.id
_entity.type
_entity.pdbx_description
1 polymer ?
#
loop_
_entity_poly.entity_id
_entity_poly.type
_entity_poly.pdbx_seq_one_letter_code
_entity_poly.pdbx_strand_id
1 'polypeptide(L)'
;IASCLVGSEMCIRDSNQTRDTIGGFGFGGNSTKTPGGQALKFYASQRLEFSRIGSEKDGDEITGNLTRVKVKKNKIAPPFKKCEFVIRFGKGIDKVQEIIDLGLDYGILKKKGAFFYYGDQRIGQGEKNTRKFLEEDESLRIEIGEAVIKKAKEELNKEPDKNTEENENN
;
A
#
# COMPACT_ATOMS: atom_id res chain seq x y z
N ILE A 1 24.06 2.98 -24.59
CA ILE A 1 23.28 2.84 -23.31
C ILE A 1 24.06 2.00 -22.29
N ALA A 2 24.95 1.10 -22.73
CA ALA A 2 25.66 0.18 -21.84
C ALA A 2 26.82 0.80 -21.04
N SER A 3 27.38 1.94 -21.46
CA SER A 3 28.56 2.55 -20.81
C SER A 3 28.23 3.33 -19.51
N CYS A 4 26.96 3.63 -19.24
CA CYS A 4 26.56 4.35 -18.01
C CYS A 4 26.40 3.43 -16.79
N LEU A 5 26.52 2.11 -16.94
CA LEU A 5 26.21 1.14 -15.89
C LEU A 5 27.45 0.59 -15.17
N VAL A 6 28.65 0.97 -15.59
CA VAL A 6 29.90 0.48 -14.98
C VAL A 6 30.28 1.41 -13.82
N GLY A 7 30.11 0.93 -12.61
CA GLY A 7 30.60 1.58 -11.40
C GLY A 7 29.59 2.47 -10.63
N SER A 8 28.33 2.50 -11.00
CA SER A 8 27.29 3.14 -10.19
C SER A 8 26.30 2.12 -9.64
N GLU A 9 25.98 2.20 -8.37
CA GLU A 9 24.85 1.49 -7.77
C GLU A 9 23.57 2.06 -8.34
N MET A 10 23.08 1.48 -9.43
CA MET A 10 21.88 1.97 -10.11
C MET A 10 20.69 1.07 -9.79
N CYS A 11 19.74 1.62 -9.07
CA CYS A 11 18.45 0.98 -8.81
C CYS A 11 17.55 1.16 -10.03
N ILE A 12 17.32 0.10 -10.81
CA ILE A 12 16.41 0.11 -11.95
C ILE A 12 15.00 -0.19 -11.45
N ARG A 13 14.07 0.73 -11.74
CA ARG A 13 12.63 0.52 -11.56
C ARG A 13 11.99 0.38 -12.92
N ASP A 14 11.34 -0.75 -13.14
CA ASP A 14 10.60 -1.04 -14.35
C ASP A 14 9.11 -1.27 -14.04
N SER A 15 8.23 -0.91 -14.97
CA SER A 15 6.79 -1.13 -14.90
C SER A 15 6.36 -2.03 -16.06
N ASN A 16 5.56 -3.05 -15.74
CA ASN A 16 5.06 -4.00 -16.73
C ASN A 16 3.56 -4.23 -16.55
N GLN A 17 2.84 -4.37 -17.64
CA GLN A 17 1.41 -4.63 -17.62
C GLN A 17 1.14 -6.13 -17.76
N THR A 18 0.29 -6.68 -16.88
CA THR A 18 -0.19 -8.05 -17.02
C THR A 18 -1.26 -8.13 -18.11
N ARG A 19 -1.26 -9.22 -18.86
CA ARG A 19 -2.26 -9.54 -19.89
C ARG A 19 -2.88 -10.88 -19.62
N ASP A 20 -4.17 -11.01 -19.92
CA ASP A 20 -4.87 -12.28 -19.81
C ASP A 20 -4.38 -13.24 -20.90
N THR A 21 -4.24 -14.50 -20.54
CA THR A 21 -3.85 -15.56 -21.50
C THR A 21 -5.11 -16.06 -22.17
N ILE A 22 -5.22 -15.84 -23.49
CA ILE A 22 -6.30 -16.42 -24.30
C ILE A 22 -5.99 -17.90 -24.49
N GLY A 23 -6.92 -18.81 -24.10
CA GLY A 23 -6.83 -20.24 -24.41
C GLY A 23 -6.49 -21.18 -23.27
N GLY A 24 -6.49 -20.74 -22.03
CA GLY A 24 -6.41 -21.65 -20.88
C GLY A 24 -7.78 -22.27 -20.56
N PHE A 25 -8.18 -23.33 -21.21
CA PHE A 25 -9.24 -24.24 -20.73
C PHE A 25 -8.74 -24.94 -19.48
N GLY A 26 -8.89 -24.31 -18.33
CA GLY A 26 -8.56 -24.85 -17.02
C GLY A 26 -9.51 -24.33 -15.99
N PHE A 27 -10.15 -25.18 -15.27
CA PHE A 27 -10.99 -24.90 -14.11
C PHE A 27 -10.23 -23.99 -13.12
N GLY A 28 -10.67 -22.73 -12.98
CA GLY A 28 -10.26 -21.86 -11.89
C GLY A 28 -9.21 -20.79 -12.24
N GLY A 29 -9.66 -19.60 -12.58
CA GLY A 29 -8.90 -18.36 -12.48
C GLY A 29 -8.24 -17.86 -13.77
N ASN A 30 -8.49 -16.60 -14.08
CA ASN A 30 -7.81 -15.88 -15.16
C ASN A 30 -6.28 -15.94 -14.96
N SER A 31 -5.59 -16.72 -15.82
CA SER A 31 -4.14 -16.77 -15.81
C SER A 31 -3.58 -15.52 -16.49
N THR A 32 -3.09 -14.59 -15.70
CA THR A 32 -2.43 -13.39 -16.22
C THR A 32 -0.94 -13.63 -16.45
N LYS A 33 -0.41 -13.25 -17.60
CA LYS A 33 1.02 -13.27 -17.90
C LYS A 33 1.59 -11.88 -18.05
N THR A 34 2.83 -11.71 -17.57
CA THR A 34 3.62 -10.51 -17.87
C THR A 34 4.33 -10.72 -19.21
N PRO A 35 4.21 -9.80 -20.19
CA PRO A 35 5.04 -9.84 -21.40
C PRO A 35 6.52 -9.69 -21.06
N GLY A 36 7.41 -10.12 -21.97
CA GLY A 36 8.85 -10.04 -21.77
C GLY A 36 9.53 -11.31 -21.23
N GLY A 37 8.80 -12.44 -21.18
CA GLY A 37 9.35 -13.74 -20.80
C GLY A 37 9.63 -13.92 -19.32
N GLN A 38 10.49 -14.88 -18.99
CA GLN A 38 10.78 -15.27 -17.60
C GLN A 38 11.93 -14.46 -16.98
N ALA A 39 12.78 -13.81 -17.79
CA ALA A 39 14.01 -13.16 -17.33
C ALA A 39 13.74 -12.12 -16.21
N LEU A 40 12.79 -11.21 -16.40
CA LEU A 40 12.43 -10.21 -15.39
C LEU A 40 11.96 -10.84 -14.06
N LYS A 41 11.29 -12.01 -14.13
CA LYS A 41 10.85 -12.69 -12.92
C LYS A 41 12.02 -13.22 -12.08
N PHE A 42 13.10 -13.66 -12.73
CA PHE A 42 14.28 -14.19 -12.06
C PHE A 42 15.21 -13.09 -11.56
N TYR A 43 15.51 -12.11 -12.41
CA TYR A 43 16.49 -11.07 -12.08
C TYR A 43 15.96 -9.99 -11.12
N ALA A 44 14.66 -9.68 -11.12
CA ALA A 44 14.11 -8.69 -10.21
C ALA A 44 14.37 -9.05 -8.74
N SER A 45 14.88 -8.09 -7.96
CA SER A 45 15.05 -8.22 -6.51
C SER A 45 13.71 -8.11 -5.78
N GLN A 46 12.84 -7.24 -6.27
CA GLN A 46 11.48 -7.06 -5.75
C GLN A 46 10.47 -7.05 -6.90
N ARG A 47 9.30 -7.62 -6.66
CA ARG A 47 8.16 -7.59 -7.59
C ARG A 47 6.91 -7.22 -6.82
N LEU A 48 6.30 -6.14 -7.23
CA LEU A 48 5.04 -5.65 -6.70
C LEU A 48 3.95 -5.84 -7.75
N GLU A 49 2.80 -6.31 -7.32
CA GLU A 49 1.60 -6.41 -8.15
C GLU A 49 0.60 -5.36 -7.68
N PHE A 50 0.20 -4.49 -8.60
CA PHE A 50 -0.81 -3.47 -8.38
C PHE A 50 -2.13 -3.95 -8.97
N SER A 51 -3.19 -3.92 -8.19
CA SER A 51 -4.53 -4.26 -8.63
C SER A 51 -5.54 -3.24 -8.12
N ARG A 52 -6.44 -2.80 -8.99
CA ARG A 52 -7.59 -2.00 -8.60
C ARG A 52 -8.63 -2.94 -7.97
N ILE A 53 -9.04 -2.66 -6.74
CA ILE A 53 -10.03 -3.45 -6.00
C ILE A 53 -11.36 -2.73 -5.84
N GLY A 54 -11.38 -1.43 -6.09
CA GLY A 54 -12.60 -0.62 -5.98
C GLY A 54 -12.41 0.79 -6.50
N SER A 55 -13.44 1.59 -6.29
CA SER A 55 -13.43 3.03 -6.59
C SER A 55 -13.87 3.79 -5.36
N GLU A 56 -13.22 4.91 -5.09
CA GLU A 56 -13.68 5.86 -4.10
C GLU A 56 -14.65 6.83 -4.74
N LYS A 57 -15.76 7.08 -4.06
CA LYS A 57 -16.82 7.97 -4.54
C LYS A 57 -17.06 9.10 -3.54
N ASP A 58 -17.30 10.27 -4.04
CA ASP A 58 -17.84 11.40 -3.29
C ASP A 58 -19.22 11.76 -3.84
N GLY A 59 -20.28 11.25 -3.17
CA GLY A 59 -21.64 11.24 -3.73
C GLY A 59 -21.71 10.31 -4.94
N ASP A 60 -22.12 10.83 -6.08
CA ASP A 60 -22.22 10.08 -7.34
C ASP A 60 -20.93 10.11 -8.18
N GLU A 61 -19.97 10.97 -7.84
CA GLU A 61 -18.74 11.15 -8.60
C GLU A 61 -17.63 10.23 -8.11
N ILE A 62 -16.93 9.57 -9.07
CA ILE A 62 -15.77 8.74 -8.76
C ILE A 62 -14.55 9.65 -8.66
N THR A 63 -13.97 9.77 -7.46
CA THR A 63 -12.85 10.66 -7.15
C THR A 63 -11.51 9.95 -7.14
N GLY A 64 -11.50 8.61 -7.03
CA GLY A 64 -10.27 7.85 -6.96
C GLY A 64 -10.46 6.35 -7.14
N ASN A 65 -9.34 5.64 -7.15
CA ASN A 65 -9.28 4.18 -7.21
C ASN A 65 -8.70 3.63 -5.91
N LEU A 66 -9.41 2.68 -5.31
CA LEU A 66 -8.85 1.86 -4.24
C LEU A 66 -7.93 0.81 -4.87
N THR A 67 -6.66 0.88 -4.51
CA THR A 67 -5.59 0.08 -5.09
C THR A 67 -4.97 -0.81 -4.03
N ARG A 68 -4.83 -2.10 -4.37
CA ARG A 68 -4.10 -3.07 -3.56
C ARG A 68 -2.73 -3.34 -4.18
N VAL A 69 -1.70 -3.28 -3.36
CA VAL A 69 -0.34 -3.70 -3.73
C VAL A 69 0.00 -4.98 -2.98
N LYS A 70 0.44 -5.99 -3.73
CA LYS A 70 0.92 -7.26 -3.17
C LYS A 70 2.39 -7.48 -3.53
N VAL A 71 3.21 -7.76 -2.53
CA VAL A 71 4.61 -8.11 -2.73
C VAL A 71 4.68 -9.57 -3.20
N LYS A 72 4.90 -9.78 -4.51
CA LYS A 72 4.99 -11.13 -5.10
C LYS A 72 6.36 -11.78 -4.92
N LYS A 73 7.41 -10.97 -4.86
CA LYS A 73 8.79 -11.40 -4.64
C LYS A 73 9.55 -10.31 -3.93
N ASN A 74 10.34 -10.71 -2.95
CA ASN A 74 11.27 -9.84 -2.27
C ASN A 74 12.50 -10.68 -1.86
N LYS A 75 13.70 -10.22 -2.22
CA LYS A 75 14.98 -10.87 -1.86
C LYS A 75 15.62 -10.24 -0.61
N ILE A 76 15.08 -9.12 -0.13
CA ILE A 76 15.68 -8.32 0.95
C ILE A 76 14.92 -8.52 2.27
N ALA A 77 13.60 -8.80 2.20
CA ALA A 77 12.72 -8.95 3.34
C ALA A 77 11.62 -9.98 3.04
N PRO A 78 10.86 -10.48 4.04
CA PRO A 78 9.77 -11.42 3.83
C PRO A 78 8.77 -10.93 2.76
N PRO A 79 8.46 -11.76 1.74
CA PRO A 79 7.50 -11.43 0.70
C PRO A 79 6.05 -11.61 1.18
N PHE A 80 5.09 -11.44 0.27
CA PHE A 80 3.64 -11.68 0.41
C PHE A 80 2.87 -10.69 1.27
N LYS A 81 3.51 -9.64 1.80
CA LYS A 81 2.80 -8.54 2.44
C LYS A 81 1.90 -7.81 1.43
N LYS A 82 0.79 -7.27 1.93
CA LYS A 82 -0.20 -6.53 1.14
C LYS A 82 -0.42 -5.19 1.81
N CYS A 83 -0.67 -4.15 1.00
CA CYS A 83 -1.19 -2.87 1.47
C CYS A 83 -2.27 -2.39 0.52
N GLU A 84 -3.17 -1.57 1.03
CA GLU A 84 -4.26 -0.96 0.27
C GLU A 84 -4.25 0.54 0.54
N PHE A 85 -4.46 1.32 -0.51
CA PHE A 85 -4.51 2.77 -0.42
C PHE A 85 -5.31 3.36 -1.57
N VAL A 86 -5.76 4.58 -1.37
CA VAL A 86 -6.53 5.32 -2.37
C VAL A 86 -5.61 6.16 -3.24
N ILE A 87 -5.78 6.05 -4.57
CA ILE A 87 -5.16 6.95 -5.55
C ILE A 87 -6.24 7.89 -6.05
N ARG A 88 -6.16 9.17 -5.68
CA ARG A 88 -7.07 10.21 -6.16
C ARG A 88 -6.66 10.74 -7.51
N PHE A 89 -7.63 10.97 -8.36
CA PHE A 89 -7.38 11.53 -9.69
C PHE A 89 -6.78 12.93 -9.59
N GLY A 90 -5.70 13.17 -10.32
CA GLY A 90 -4.99 14.45 -10.35
C GLY A 90 -4.15 14.79 -9.10
N LYS A 91 -4.33 14.05 -7.98
CA LYS A 91 -3.62 14.31 -6.71
C LYS A 91 -2.62 13.22 -6.32
N GLY A 92 -2.82 11.98 -6.81
CA GLY A 92 -1.99 10.83 -6.45
C GLY A 92 -2.45 10.13 -5.18
N ILE A 93 -1.52 9.54 -4.42
CA ILE A 93 -1.80 8.79 -3.19
C ILE A 93 -2.37 9.73 -2.13
N ASP A 94 -3.50 9.33 -1.53
CA ASP A 94 -4.17 10.08 -0.48
C ASP A 94 -3.52 9.85 0.88
N LYS A 95 -2.45 10.60 1.14
CA LYS A 95 -1.69 10.49 2.40
C LYS A 95 -2.50 10.87 3.63
N VAL A 96 -3.48 11.76 3.50
CA VAL A 96 -4.28 12.21 4.65
C VAL A 96 -5.24 11.12 5.09
N GLN A 97 -5.90 10.46 4.13
CA GLN A 97 -6.75 9.33 4.41
C GLN A 97 -5.95 8.18 5.04
N GLU A 98 -4.78 7.89 4.50
CA GLU A 98 -3.90 6.84 5.03
C GLU A 98 -3.47 7.11 6.48
N ILE A 99 -3.17 8.37 6.83
CA ILE A 99 -2.85 8.76 8.22
C ILE A 99 -4.06 8.56 9.15
N ILE A 100 -5.27 8.84 8.68
CA ILE A 100 -6.49 8.63 9.48
C ILE A 100 -6.72 7.14 9.72
N ASP A 101 -6.66 6.32 8.68
CA ASP A 101 -6.92 4.88 8.75
C ASP A 101 -5.87 4.18 9.63
N LEU A 102 -4.60 4.40 9.36
CA LEU A 102 -3.51 3.86 10.16
C LEU A 102 -3.51 4.43 11.60
N GLY A 103 -3.87 5.70 11.76
CA GLY A 103 -3.99 6.32 13.07
C GLY A 103 -5.06 5.65 13.94
N LEU A 104 -6.16 5.21 13.34
CA LEU A 104 -7.21 4.42 14.01
C LEU A 104 -6.72 3.00 14.31
N ASP A 105 -6.12 2.33 13.34
CA ASP A 105 -5.63 0.96 13.47
C ASP A 105 -4.59 0.83 14.58
N TYR A 106 -3.65 1.77 14.66
CA TYR A 106 -2.64 1.81 15.71
C TYR A 106 -3.13 2.45 17.02
N GLY A 107 -4.40 2.88 17.09
CA GLY A 107 -4.98 3.49 18.30
C GLY A 107 -4.37 4.85 18.69
N ILE A 108 -3.73 5.54 17.76
CA ILE A 108 -3.24 6.91 17.91
C ILE A 108 -4.41 7.88 17.83
N LEU A 109 -5.27 7.67 16.83
CA LEU A 109 -6.55 8.34 16.73
C LEU A 109 -7.64 7.49 17.40
N LYS A 110 -8.57 8.13 18.06
CA LYS A 110 -9.72 7.48 18.68
C LYS A 110 -11.00 7.97 18.03
N LYS A 111 -11.88 7.03 17.67
CA LYS A 111 -13.20 7.33 17.14
C LYS A 111 -14.24 7.07 18.23
N LYS A 112 -14.98 8.12 18.62
CA LYS A 112 -16.11 8.02 19.56
C LYS A 112 -17.39 8.46 18.84
N GLY A 113 -18.22 7.50 18.43
CA GLY A 113 -19.36 7.78 17.58
C GLY A 113 -18.95 8.38 16.24
N ALA A 114 -19.40 9.60 15.93
CA ALA A 114 -19.04 10.32 14.73
C ALA A 114 -17.80 11.21 14.88
N PHE A 115 -17.19 11.28 16.07
CA PHE A 115 -16.11 12.20 16.37
C PHE A 115 -14.75 11.52 16.39
N PHE A 116 -13.74 12.22 15.84
CA PHE A 116 -12.34 11.79 15.84
C PHE A 116 -11.55 12.64 16.84
N TYR A 117 -10.66 11.97 17.57
CA TYR A 117 -9.83 12.57 18.62
C TYR A 117 -8.37 12.17 18.46
N TYR A 118 -7.48 13.11 18.73
CA TYR A 118 -6.06 12.89 18.94
C TYR A 118 -5.72 13.27 20.38
N GLY A 119 -5.37 12.29 21.22
CA GLY A 119 -5.31 12.49 22.66
C GLY A 119 -6.66 12.93 23.22
N ASP A 120 -6.70 14.14 23.79
CA ASP A 120 -7.92 14.77 24.31
C ASP A 120 -8.51 15.83 23.34
N GLN A 121 -7.80 16.12 22.26
CA GLN A 121 -8.22 17.12 21.29
C GLN A 121 -9.19 16.50 20.27
N ARG A 122 -10.35 17.16 20.08
CA ARG A 122 -11.29 16.81 19.02
C ARG A 122 -10.79 17.36 17.69
N ILE A 123 -10.59 16.49 16.69
CA ILE A 123 -10.10 16.86 15.35
C ILE A 123 -11.26 17.16 14.40
N GLY A 124 -12.34 16.35 14.46
CA GLY A 124 -13.45 16.55 13.54
C GLY A 124 -14.66 15.67 13.83
N GLN A 125 -15.76 15.98 13.13
CA GLN A 125 -16.97 15.17 13.11
C GLN A 125 -17.14 14.56 11.73
N GLY A 126 -17.07 13.24 11.66
CA GLY A 126 -17.06 12.48 10.41
C GLY A 126 -15.71 12.56 9.71
N GLU A 127 -15.47 11.59 8.84
CA GLU A 127 -14.21 11.40 8.15
C GLU A 127 -13.85 12.57 7.22
N LYS A 128 -14.84 13.12 6.49
CA LYS A 128 -14.65 14.25 5.58
C LYS A 128 -14.18 15.53 6.30
N ASN A 129 -14.75 15.83 7.48
CA ASN A 129 -14.38 17.02 8.24
C ASN A 129 -13.02 16.84 8.94
N THR A 130 -12.75 15.64 9.46
CA THR A 130 -11.45 15.28 10.04
C THR A 130 -10.34 15.41 8.99
N ARG A 131 -10.63 14.94 7.78
CA ARG A 131 -9.71 15.06 6.67
C ARG A 131 -9.43 16.52 6.29
N LYS A 132 -10.47 17.35 6.12
CA LYS A 132 -10.30 18.79 5.85
C LYS A 132 -9.46 19.47 6.92
N PHE A 133 -9.74 19.17 8.17
CA PHE A 133 -8.97 19.72 9.30
C PHE A 133 -7.48 19.34 9.22
N LEU A 134 -7.16 18.07 8.90
CA LEU A 134 -5.78 17.62 8.73
C LEU A 134 -5.13 18.10 7.41
N GLU A 135 -5.92 18.47 6.40
CA GLU A 135 -5.41 19.14 5.20
C GLU A 135 -5.00 20.58 5.48
N GLU A 136 -5.72 21.28 6.38
CA GLU A 136 -5.48 22.66 6.78
C GLU A 136 -4.36 22.77 7.83
N ASP A 137 -4.31 21.86 8.80
CA ASP A 137 -3.29 21.81 9.86
C ASP A 137 -2.16 20.84 9.49
N GLU A 138 -1.16 21.36 8.78
CA GLU A 138 0.00 20.57 8.36
C GLU A 138 0.86 20.11 9.55
N SER A 139 0.98 20.90 10.59
CA SER A 139 1.79 20.58 11.77
C SER A 139 1.24 19.35 12.49
N LEU A 140 -0.08 19.34 12.74
CA LEU A 140 -0.74 18.22 13.39
C LEU A 140 -0.72 16.95 12.49
N ARG A 141 -0.87 17.14 11.19
CA ARG A 141 -0.78 16.03 10.24
C ARG A 141 0.59 15.34 10.26
N ILE A 142 1.67 16.13 10.32
CA ILE A 142 3.04 15.60 10.40
C ILE A 142 3.23 14.87 11.72
N GLU A 143 2.81 15.46 12.84
CA GLU A 143 2.93 14.86 14.17
C GLU A 143 2.23 13.50 14.26
N ILE A 144 0.98 13.41 13.80
CA ILE A 144 0.24 12.16 13.76
C ILE A 144 0.93 11.14 12.82
N GLY A 145 1.40 11.60 11.66
CA GLY A 145 2.11 10.76 10.70
C GLY A 145 3.39 10.16 11.27
N GLU A 146 4.19 10.94 11.99
CA GLU A 146 5.40 10.46 12.68
C GLU A 146 5.07 9.46 13.79
N ALA A 147 4.02 9.72 14.57
CA ALA A 147 3.55 8.80 15.60
C ALA A 147 3.08 7.45 15.00
N VAL A 148 2.39 7.48 13.86
CA VAL A 148 1.97 6.28 13.11
C VAL A 148 3.19 5.50 12.63
N ILE A 149 4.15 6.16 12.00
CA ILE A 149 5.38 5.52 11.49
C ILE A 149 6.18 4.90 12.63
N LYS A 150 6.27 5.58 13.77
CA LYS A 150 6.99 5.07 14.95
C LYS A 150 6.36 3.79 15.47
N LYS A 151 5.03 3.78 15.66
CA LYS A 151 4.31 2.58 16.11
C LYS A 151 4.38 1.44 15.10
N ALA A 152 4.23 1.73 13.82
CA ALA A 152 4.37 0.73 12.76
C ALA A 152 5.75 0.05 12.79
N LYS A 153 6.82 0.82 12.98
CA LYS A 153 8.18 0.27 13.13
C LYS A 153 8.34 -0.58 14.40
N GLU A 154 7.75 -0.16 15.51
CA GLU A 154 7.78 -0.92 16.77
C GLU A 154 7.07 -2.26 16.64
N GLU A 155 5.93 -2.32 15.93
CA GLU A 155 5.21 -3.57 15.66
C GLU A 155 5.97 -4.49 14.70
N LEU A 156 6.54 -3.94 13.63
CA LEU A 156 7.38 -4.71 12.70
C LEU A 156 8.58 -5.36 13.40
N ASN A 157 9.16 -4.70 14.41
CA ASN A 157 10.27 -5.23 15.20
C ASN A 157 9.82 -6.25 16.27
N LYS A 158 8.53 -6.30 16.60
CA LYS A 158 7.94 -7.23 17.56
C LYS A 158 7.42 -8.53 16.94
N GLU A 159 7.21 -8.57 15.61
CA GLU A 159 6.87 -9.82 14.92
C GLU A 159 8.14 -10.62 14.62
N PRO A 160 8.54 -11.60 15.46
CA PRO A 160 9.48 -12.63 15.02
C PRO A 160 8.76 -13.51 13.99
N ASP A 161 9.47 -13.89 12.93
CA ASP A 161 9.06 -14.78 11.83
C ASP A 161 8.11 -15.92 12.26
N LYS A 162 6.80 -15.71 12.15
CA LYS A 162 5.80 -16.78 12.34
C LYS A 162 5.48 -17.55 11.06
N ASN A 163 6.23 -17.35 9.98
CA ASN A 163 5.96 -17.99 8.69
C ASN A 163 6.91 -19.17 8.34
N THR A 164 7.63 -19.75 9.31
CA THR A 164 8.55 -20.86 9.02
C THR A 164 7.95 -22.24 9.28
N GLU A 165 6.76 -22.35 9.90
CA GLU A 165 6.25 -23.66 10.35
C GLU A 165 5.17 -24.31 9.47
N GLU A 166 4.71 -23.68 8.39
CA GLU A 166 3.63 -24.26 7.55
C GLU A 166 4.09 -24.95 6.24
N ASN A 167 5.39 -25.03 5.95
CA ASN A 167 5.88 -25.63 4.70
C ASN A 167 6.64 -26.95 4.83
N GLU A 168 6.64 -27.62 5.99
CA GLU A 168 7.28 -28.94 6.14
C GLU A 168 6.31 -30.14 6.09
N ASN A 169 5.02 -29.92 5.86
CA ASN A 169 4.04 -31.02 5.70
C ASN A 169 3.21 -30.85 4.44
N ASN A 170 3.83 -31.01 3.25
CA ASN A 170 3.15 -31.50 2.04
C ASN A 170 4.17 -31.94 1.00
#